data_1f27d5aa609a08f2dec45694ba5a7f98
#
_entry.id   1f27d5aa609a08f2dec45694ba5a7f98
#
_cell.length_a   1.000
_cell.length_b   1.000
_cell.length_c   1.000
_cell.angle_alpha   90.00
_cell.angle_beta   90.00
_cell.angle_gamma   90.00
#
_symmetry.space_group_name_H-M   'P 1'
#
loop_
_entity.id
_entity.type
_entity.pdbx_description
1 polymer ?
#
loop_
_entity_poly.entity_id
_entity_poly.type
_entity_poly.pdbx_seq_one_letter_code
_entity_poly.pdbx_strand_id
1 'polypeptide(L)'
;MVVPARPADKGALRAALGLLAEQDPLINVRQDDIRQEILVSLYGEVQKEVIQATLATEFGLDVGFRESTTLCIERPSGSGAAAEFMSDEDNPFRATAGLRIEPAPPGSGVRFRLGIEPGALPAAFQKAIEETVRDTLREGLSGWPVTDCTVTLTHSGYTPPPPFGWSKWSTSAADFRHLTPLVLMTALRRAGTQVYEPIHRLRLDVPADTFGLVLPLLARLAAVPGAPQPRGSSCLVEGDIPAARVHELEQQLPGLTRGEGVLDCAFDRYQVVRGRGPVRPRSDHNPLNRKEYLLYVQHRVAGPRG
;
A
#
# COMPACT_ATOMS: atom_id res chain seq x y z
N MET A 1 12.97 4.09 1.45
CA MET A 1 13.66 3.83 0.16
C MET A 1 15.00 3.18 0.43
N VAL A 2 15.33 2.10 -0.30
CA VAL A 2 16.64 1.44 -0.22
C VAL A 2 17.51 1.93 -1.37
N VAL A 3 18.73 2.34 -1.07
CA VAL A 3 19.68 2.88 -2.05
C VAL A 3 20.95 2.06 -1.98
N PRO A 4 21.41 1.46 -3.08
CA PRO A 4 22.68 0.77 -3.09
C PRO A 4 23.83 1.79 -3.02
N ALA A 5 24.92 1.44 -2.34
CA ALA A 5 26.10 2.27 -2.26
C ALA A 5 26.72 2.54 -3.65
N ARG A 6 26.63 1.57 -4.55
CA ARG A 6 27.06 1.68 -5.93
C ARG A 6 25.85 1.65 -6.89
N PRO A 7 25.65 2.64 -7.75
CA PRO A 7 24.52 2.66 -8.71
C PRO A 7 24.43 1.42 -9.61
N ALA A 8 25.57 0.77 -9.92
CA ALA A 8 25.61 -0.44 -10.73
C ALA A 8 24.92 -1.66 -10.05
N ASP A 9 24.83 -1.66 -8.73
CA ASP A 9 24.26 -2.77 -7.95
C ASP A 9 22.73 -2.75 -7.89
N LYS A 10 22.07 -1.78 -8.52
CA LYS A 10 20.61 -1.60 -8.47
C LYS A 10 19.82 -2.83 -8.94
N GLY A 11 20.28 -3.48 -10.00
CA GLY A 11 19.65 -4.71 -10.51
C GLY A 11 19.80 -5.88 -9.53
N ALA A 12 21.00 -6.04 -8.97
CA ALA A 12 21.31 -7.08 -7.97
C ALA A 12 20.51 -6.83 -6.67
N LEU A 13 20.41 -5.58 -6.23
CA LEU A 13 19.60 -5.20 -5.07
C LEU A 13 18.13 -5.54 -5.25
N ARG A 14 17.58 -5.30 -6.45
CA ARG A 14 16.19 -5.67 -6.75
C ARG A 14 15.96 -7.17 -6.65
N ALA A 15 16.85 -7.97 -7.23
CA ALA A 15 16.77 -9.43 -7.18
C ALA A 15 16.88 -9.95 -5.74
N ALA A 16 17.85 -9.45 -4.97
CA ALA A 16 18.05 -9.83 -3.57
C ALA A 16 16.84 -9.49 -2.69
N LEU A 17 16.30 -8.28 -2.81
CA LEU A 17 15.11 -7.88 -2.06
C LEU A 17 13.87 -8.68 -2.48
N GLY A 18 13.75 -9.09 -3.74
CA GLY A 18 12.70 -10.00 -4.20
C GLY A 18 12.77 -11.35 -3.50
N LEU A 19 13.95 -11.93 -3.40
CA LEU A 19 14.17 -13.21 -2.69
C LEU A 19 13.86 -13.09 -1.19
N LEU A 20 14.28 -11.99 -0.55
CA LEU A 20 13.95 -11.74 0.85
C LEU A 20 12.44 -11.60 1.08
N ALA A 21 11.74 -10.94 0.17
CA ALA A 21 10.28 -10.80 0.25
C ALA A 21 9.52 -12.12 0.03
N GLU A 22 10.11 -13.09 -0.69
CA GLU A 22 9.56 -14.43 -0.81
C GLU A 22 9.74 -15.26 0.48
N GLN A 23 10.80 -14.99 1.24
CA GLN A 23 11.09 -15.67 2.51
C GLN A 23 10.34 -15.06 3.70
N ASP A 24 10.20 -13.74 3.72
CA ASP A 24 9.49 -13.00 4.76
C ASP A 24 8.30 -12.22 4.18
N PRO A 25 7.05 -12.72 4.37
CA PRO A 25 5.84 -12.04 3.90
C PRO A 25 5.63 -10.63 4.46
N LEU A 26 6.34 -10.28 5.53
CA LEU A 26 6.30 -8.95 6.13
C LEU A 26 7.14 -7.92 5.36
N ILE A 27 8.04 -8.39 4.49
CA ILE A 27 8.83 -7.52 3.61
C ILE A 27 8.02 -7.25 2.35
N ASN A 28 7.51 -6.03 2.19
CA ASN A 28 6.83 -5.63 0.97
C ASN A 28 7.75 -4.75 0.13
N VAL A 29 8.24 -5.33 -0.98
CA VAL A 29 9.11 -4.63 -1.93
C VAL A 29 8.27 -4.01 -3.03
N ARG A 30 8.50 -2.73 -3.31
CA ARG A 30 7.82 -1.99 -4.38
C ARG A 30 8.86 -1.25 -5.22
N GLN A 31 8.62 -1.18 -6.50
CA GLN A 31 9.41 -0.38 -7.42
C GLN A 31 8.61 0.84 -7.84
N ASP A 32 9.24 2.02 -7.73
CA ASP A 32 8.76 3.24 -8.38
C ASP A 32 9.23 3.22 -9.83
N ASP A 33 8.32 2.94 -10.75
CA ASP A 33 8.62 2.83 -12.19
C ASP A 33 8.98 4.20 -12.81
N ILE A 34 8.53 5.30 -12.21
CA ILE A 34 8.80 6.66 -12.68
C ILE A 34 10.18 7.12 -12.24
N ARG A 35 10.49 6.93 -10.95
CA ARG A 35 11.76 7.36 -10.34
C ARG A 35 12.83 6.29 -10.38
N GLN A 36 12.45 5.07 -10.78
CA GLN A 36 13.33 3.91 -10.76
C GLN A 36 13.92 3.63 -9.37
N GLU A 37 13.15 3.87 -8.31
CA GLU A 37 13.54 3.67 -6.91
C GLU A 37 12.98 2.36 -6.36
N ILE A 38 13.70 1.75 -5.41
CA ILE A 38 13.25 0.55 -4.72
C ILE A 38 12.78 0.95 -3.33
N LEU A 39 11.49 0.71 -3.08
CA LEU A 39 10.83 0.99 -1.82
C LEU A 39 10.61 -0.33 -1.08
N VAL A 40 10.94 -0.35 0.21
CA VAL A 40 10.70 -1.51 1.07
C VAL A 40 9.89 -1.06 2.26
N SER A 41 8.83 -1.81 2.56
CA SER A 41 8.05 -1.63 3.76
C SER A 41 8.61 -2.50 4.87
N LEU A 42 8.93 -1.92 6.01
CA LEU A 42 9.54 -2.60 7.16
C LEU A 42 8.74 -2.27 8.42
N TYR A 43 8.75 -3.18 9.38
CA TYR A 43 7.99 -3.06 10.64
C TYR A 43 8.86 -2.59 11.83
N GLY A 44 9.94 -1.85 11.57
CA GLY A 44 10.78 -1.27 12.62
C GLY A 44 12.25 -1.17 12.23
N GLU A 45 13.05 -0.52 13.08
CA GLU A 45 14.49 -0.32 12.86
C GLU A 45 15.26 -1.65 12.92
N VAL A 46 14.87 -2.56 13.82
CA VAL A 46 15.52 -3.87 13.95
C VAL A 46 15.42 -4.68 12.64
N GLN A 47 14.26 -4.70 11.99
CA GLN A 47 14.10 -5.38 10.70
C GLN A 47 14.94 -4.70 9.61
N LYS A 48 15.05 -3.38 9.64
CA LYS A 48 15.91 -2.62 8.74
C LYS A 48 17.39 -3.00 8.89
N GLU A 49 17.88 -3.08 10.12
CA GLU A 49 19.26 -3.50 10.42
C GLU A 49 19.52 -4.95 10.00
N VAL A 50 18.58 -5.86 10.25
CA VAL A 50 18.66 -7.26 9.82
C VAL A 50 18.74 -7.35 8.30
N ILE A 51 17.86 -6.66 7.56
CA ILE A 51 17.88 -6.66 6.10
C ILE A 51 19.19 -6.06 5.57
N GLN A 52 19.68 -4.98 6.17
CA GLN A 52 20.95 -4.38 5.78
C GLN A 52 22.13 -5.35 5.98
N ALA A 53 22.17 -6.02 7.14
CA ALA A 53 23.18 -7.02 7.42
C ALA A 53 23.09 -8.22 6.46
N THR A 54 21.89 -8.74 6.19
CA THR A 54 21.67 -9.85 5.26
C THR A 54 22.09 -9.49 3.83
N LEU A 55 21.72 -8.29 3.34
CA LEU A 55 22.15 -7.82 2.02
C LEU A 55 23.67 -7.70 1.92
N ALA A 56 24.34 -7.25 2.97
CA ALA A 56 25.80 -7.16 2.99
C ALA A 56 26.48 -8.53 3.06
N THR A 57 25.98 -9.44 3.93
CA THR A 57 26.65 -10.73 4.19
C THR A 57 26.35 -11.80 3.16
N GLU A 58 25.10 -11.91 2.71
CA GLU A 58 24.66 -12.98 1.80
C GLU A 58 24.73 -12.57 0.32
N PHE A 59 24.47 -11.28 0.03
CA PHE A 59 24.44 -10.78 -1.35
C PHE A 59 25.61 -9.87 -1.72
N GLY A 60 26.47 -9.51 -0.76
CA GLY A 60 27.60 -8.62 -1.00
C GLY A 60 27.18 -7.20 -1.39
N LEU A 61 25.98 -6.79 -1.01
CA LEU A 61 25.38 -5.50 -1.36
C LEU A 61 25.38 -4.54 -0.17
N ASP A 62 26.17 -3.49 -0.27
CA ASP A 62 26.12 -2.40 0.70
C ASP A 62 25.01 -1.41 0.35
N VAL A 63 24.09 -1.18 1.31
CA VAL A 63 22.88 -0.39 1.09
C VAL A 63 22.67 0.62 2.19
N GLY A 64 22.10 1.78 1.81
CA GLY A 64 21.60 2.79 2.74
C GLY A 64 20.07 2.87 2.68
N PHE A 65 19.46 3.23 3.80
CA PHE A 65 18.02 3.53 3.85
C PHE A 65 17.83 5.05 3.94
N ARG A 66 16.96 5.58 3.09
CA ARG A 66 16.56 6.99 3.13
C ARG A 66 15.08 7.05 3.48
N GLU A 67 14.75 7.97 4.41
CA GLU A 67 13.40 8.27 4.90
C GLU A 67 12.54 7.03 5.23
N SER A 68 12.33 6.77 6.50
CA SER A 68 11.31 5.85 7.00
C SER A 68 9.98 6.58 7.04
N THR A 69 9.02 6.16 6.23
CA THR A 69 7.66 6.70 6.26
C THR A 69 6.74 5.63 6.82
N THR A 70 5.99 5.97 7.84
CA THR A 70 4.95 5.09 8.38
C THR A 70 3.93 4.76 7.30
N LEU A 71 3.63 3.47 7.14
CA LEU A 71 2.66 3.01 6.16
C LEU A 71 1.24 3.27 6.64
N CYS A 72 0.61 4.27 6.03
CA CYS A 72 -0.81 4.48 6.15
C CYS A 72 -1.58 3.56 5.19
N ILE A 73 -2.88 3.48 5.38
CA ILE A 73 -3.81 2.84 4.45
C ILE A 73 -4.91 3.84 4.07
N GLU A 74 -5.60 3.55 2.98
CA GLU A 74 -6.83 4.24 2.60
C GLU A 74 -8.02 3.30 2.72
N ARG A 75 -9.17 3.84 3.13
CA ARG A 75 -10.46 3.15 3.07
C ARG A 75 -11.44 4.00 2.28
N PRO A 76 -12.28 3.42 1.41
CA PRO A 76 -13.34 4.18 0.76
C PRO A 76 -14.26 4.84 1.81
N SER A 77 -14.62 6.10 1.58
CA SER A 77 -15.52 6.85 2.46
C SER A 77 -16.99 6.60 2.15
N GLY A 78 -17.28 6.15 0.93
CA GLY A 78 -18.61 5.87 0.44
C GLY A 78 -18.59 4.89 -0.73
N SER A 79 -19.73 4.76 -1.41
CA SER A 79 -19.85 3.96 -2.62
C SER A 79 -19.58 4.82 -3.85
N GLY A 80 -18.84 4.27 -4.81
CA GLY A 80 -18.59 4.90 -6.11
C GLY A 80 -18.59 3.86 -7.22
N ALA A 81 -19.10 4.24 -8.38
CA ALA A 81 -19.16 3.36 -9.55
C ALA A 81 -18.73 4.10 -10.80
N ALA A 82 -18.10 3.38 -11.72
CA ALA A 82 -17.76 3.86 -13.06
C ALA A 82 -17.84 2.71 -14.05
N ALA A 83 -18.09 3.04 -15.31
CA ALA A 83 -18.06 2.08 -16.42
C ALA A 83 -17.49 2.78 -17.65
N GLU A 84 -16.80 2.02 -18.48
CA GLU A 84 -16.39 2.39 -19.84
C GLU A 84 -16.81 1.29 -20.81
N PHE A 85 -17.47 1.70 -21.86
CA PHE A 85 -18.01 0.79 -22.86
C PHE A 85 -17.11 0.75 -24.08
N MET A 86 -17.11 -0.39 -24.74
CA MET A 86 -16.34 -0.60 -25.98
C MET A 86 -16.79 0.34 -27.12
N SER A 87 -18.01 0.86 -27.01
CA SER A 87 -18.61 1.83 -27.95
C SER A 87 -18.20 3.27 -27.69
N ASP A 88 -17.56 3.55 -26.53
CA ASP A 88 -17.18 4.92 -26.17
C ASP A 88 -15.98 5.35 -27.01
N GLU A 89 -16.06 6.55 -27.61
CA GLU A 89 -14.99 7.09 -28.48
C GLU A 89 -13.65 7.23 -27.75
N ASP A 90 -13.71 7.51 -26.44
CA ASP A 90 -12.52 7.68 -25.60
C ASP A 90 -11.92 6.35 -25.10
N ASN A 91 -12.60 5.22 -25.33
CA ASN A 91 -12.11 3.90 -24.92
C ASN A 91 -11.31 3.22 -26.05
N PRO A 92 -9.97 3.21 -25.96
CA PRO A 92 -9.15 2.59 -26.99
C PRO A 92 -9.08 1.05 -26.90
N PHE A 93 -9.66 0.47 -25.83
CA PHE A 93 -9.60 -0.96 -25.53
C PHE A 93 -10.84 -1.69 -26.05
N ARG A 94 -10.66 -2.93 -26.48
CA ARG A 94 -11.74 -3.78 -26.99
C ARG A 94 -12.44 -4.54 -25.85
N ALA A 95 -12.77 -3.82 -24.81
CA ALA A 95 -13.43 -4.35 -23.63
C ALA A 95 -14.41 -3.34 -23.05
N THR A 96 -15.48 -3.84 -22.46
CA THR A 96 -16.36 -3.08 -21.58
C THR A 96 -16.10 -3.54 -20.17
N ALA A 97 -15.87 -2.61 -19.25
CA ALA A 97 -15.79 -2.91 -17.83
C ALA A 97 -16.53 -1.85 -17.01
N GLY A 98 -17.31 -2.29 -16.05
CA GLY A 98 -17.91 -1.42 -15.03
C GLY A 98 -17.60 -1.96 -13.65
N LEU A 99 -17.16 -1.08 -12.76
CA LEU A 99 -16.78 -1.43 -11.39
C LEU A 99 -17.49 -0.52 -10.40
N ARG A 100 -17.93 -1.11 -9.29
CA ARG A 100 -18.43 -0.41 -8.12
C ARG A 100 -17.54 -0.76 -6.94
N ILE A 101 -17.09 0.25 -6.19
CA ILE A 101 -16.34 0.07 -4.95
C ILE A 101 -17.15 0.60 -3.77
N GLU A 102 -17.15 -0.15 -2.68
CA GLU A 102 -17.92 0.12 -1.47
C GLU A 102 -17.06 -0.18 -0.23
N PRO A 103 -17.24 0.56 0.88
CA PRO A 103 -16.59 0.22 2.15
C PRO A 103 -16.97 -1.18 2.61
N ALA A 104 -16.05 -1.84 3.29
CA ALA A 104 -16.27 -3.11 3.97
C ALA A 104 -15.75 -3.02 5.43
N PRO A 105 -16.11 -3.97 6.31
CA PRO A 105 -15.67 -3.95 7.69
C PRO A 105 -14.13 -3.91 7.82
N PRO A 106 -13.58 -3.22 8.85
CA PRO A 106 -12.15 -3.23 9.12
C PRO A 106 -11.58 -4.66 9.20
N GLY A 107 -10.41 -4.86 8.60
CA GLY A 107 -9.74 -6.15 8.55
C GLY A 107 -10.27 -7.11 7.47
N SER A 108 -11.26 -6.68 6.66
CA SER A 108 -11.82 -7.54 5.59
C SER A 108 -10.94 -7.59 4.33
N GLY A 109 -9.96 -6.69 4.21
CA GLY A 109 -9.12 -6.59 3.03
C GLY A 109 -9.87 -6.15 1.77
N VAL A 110 -9.33 -6.50 0.61
CA VAL A 110 -9.95 -6.25 -0.69
C VAL A 110 -10.73 -7.48 -1.13
N ARG A 111 -12.03 -7.34 -1.29
CA ARG A 111 -12.94 -8.40 -1.78
C ARG A 111 -13.38 -8.08 -3.20
N PHE A 112 -13.30 -9.07 -4.09
CA PHE A 112 -13.82 -8.95 -5.45
C PHE A 112 -15.09 -9.76 -5.60
N ARG A 113 -16.12 -9.22 -6.27
CA ARG A 113 -17.39 -9.87 -6.53
C ARG A 113 -17.80 -9.70 -8.00
N LEU A 114 -18.47 -10.72 -8.52
CA LEU A 114 -19.14 -10.67 -9.83
C LEU A 114 -20.59 -10.25 -9.63
N GLY A 115 -20.96 -9.09 -10.18
CA GLY A 115 -22.34 -8.60 -10.24
C GLY A 115 -22.95 -8.74 -11.62
N ILE A 116 -22.30 -9.50 -12.51
CA ILE A 116 -22.76 -9.85 -13.85
C ILE A 116 -23.35 -11.26 -13.88
N GLU A 117 -24.10 -11.58 -14.93
CA GLU A 117 -24.65 -12.92 -15.09
C GLU A 117 -23.54 -13.99 -15.17
N PRO A 118 -23.76 -15.18 -14.54
CA PRO A 118 -22.83 -16.29 -14.68
C PRO A 118 -22.60 -16.65 -16.14
N GLY A 119 -21.32 -16.75 -16.55
CA GLY A 119 -20.96 -17.08 -17.94
C GLY A 119 -20.91 -15.89 -18.90
N ALA A 120 -21.35 -14.70 -18.51
CA ALA A 120 -21.28 -13.50 -19.35
C ALA A 120 -19.83 -13.08 -19.72
N LEU A 121 -18.85 -13.49 -18.95
CA LEU A 121 -17.44 -13.21 -19.17
C LEU A 121 -16.58 -14.46 -18.97
N PRO A 122 -15.66 -14.79 -19.88
CA PRO A 122 -14.71 -15.90 -19.72
C PRO A 122 -13.89 -15.78 -18.43
N ALA A 123 -13.64 -16.91 -17.75
CA ALA A 123 -12.91 -16.96 -16.48
C ALA A 123 -11.51 -16.30 -16.55
N ALA A 124 -10.82 -16.41 -17.69
CA ALA A 124 -9.52 -15.79 -17.89
C ALA A 124 -9.60 -14.25 -17.81
N PHE A 125 -10.67 -13.65 -18.32
CA PHE A 125 -10.89 -12.21 -18.23
C PHE A 125 -11.32 -11.77 -16.84
N GLN A 126 -12.18 -12.58 -16.18
CA GLN A 126 -12.53 -12.33 -14.77
C GLN A 126 -11.28 -12.30 -13.88
N LYS A 127 -10.40 -13.29 -14.04
CA LYS A 127 -9.12 -13.36 -13.33
C LYS A 127 -8.24 -12.16 -13.63
N ALA A 128 -8.11 -11.76 -14.90
CA ALA A 128 -7.33 -10.60 -15.29
C ALA A 128 -7.84 -9.29 -14.64
N ILE A 129 -9.17 -9.11 -14.56
CA ILE A 129 -9.78 -7.96 -13.88
C ILE A 129 -9.50 -8.02 -12.38
N GLU A 130 -9.74 -9.17 -11.72
CA GLU A 130 -9.52 -9.32 -10.28
C GLU A 130 -8.06 -9.05 -9.87
N GLU A 131 -7.11 -9.63 -10.58
CA GLU A 131 -5.67 -9.39 -10.36
C GLU A 131 -5.35 -7.90 -10.50
N THR A 132 -5.84 -7.28 -11.58
CA THR A 132 -5.60 -5.86 -11.84
C THR A 132 -6.26 -4.95 -10.81
N VAL A 133 -7.44 -5.31 -10.31
CA VAL A 133 -8.09 -4.60 -9.20
C VAL A 133 -7.18 -4.60 -7.96
N ARG A 134 -6.65 -5.75 -7.58
CA ARG A 134 -5.75 -5.88 -6.42
C ARG A 134 -4.46 -5.07 -6.60
N ASP A 135 -3.87 -5.13 -7.78
CA ASP A 135 -2.65 -4.39 -8.10
C ASP A 135 -2.89 -2.87 -8.10
N THR A 136 -3.98 -2.41 -8.72
CA THR A 136 -4.33 -0.99 -8.77
C THR A 136 -4.59 -0.40 -7.38
N LEU A 137 -5.22 -1.17 -6.47
CA LEU A 137 -5.52 -0.75 -5.10
C LEU A 137 -4.31 -0.75 -4.16
N ARG A 138 -3.13 -1.16 -4.62
CA ARG A 138 -1.88 -0.96 -3.87
C ARG A 138 -1.56 0.52 -3.69
N GLU A 139 -2.17 1.40 -4.48
CA GLU A 139 -2.05 2.85 -4.37
C GLU A 139 -3.39 3.53 -4.63
N GLY A 140 -3.92 4.18 -3.61
CA GLY A 140 -5.18 4.91 -3.66
C GLY A 140 -5.03 6.36 -4.13
N LEU A 141 -6.00 7.19 -3.75
CA LEU A 141 -6.05 8.61 -4.12
C LEU A 141 -4.95 9.43 -3.45
N SER A 142 -4.55 9.05 -2.25
CA SER A 142 -3.46 9.67 -1.49
C SER A 142 -2.14 8.89 -1.62
N GLY A 143 -2.09 7.87 -2.51
CA GLY A 143 -0.91 7.04 -2.76
C GLY A 143 -0.71 5.91 -1.75
N TRP A 144 -1.62 5.69 -0.80
CA TRP A 144 -1.56 4.60 0.17
C TRP A 144 -2.35 3.39 -0.32
N PRO A 145 -2.04 2.16 0.18
CA PRO A 145 -2.84 0.98 -0.16
C PRO A 145 -4.30 1.15 0.26
N VAL A 146 -5.22 0.83 -0.65
CA VAL A 146 -6.66 0.81 -0.36
C VAL A 146 -7.03 -0.57 0.14
N THR A 147 -7.73 -0.64 1.27
CA THR A 147 -8.16 -1.88 1.89
C THR A 147 -9.57 -1.75 2.49
N ASP A 148 -10.07 -2.84 3.04
CA ASP A 148 -11.39 -2.91 3.67
C ASP A 148 -12.50 -2.40 2.75
N CYS A 149 -12.52 -2.97 1.53
CA CYS A 149 -13.48 -2.62 0.49
C CYS A 149 -13.95 -3.83 -0.29
N THR A 150 -15.13 -3.70 -0.87
CA THR A 150 -15.67 -4.65 -1.84
C THR A 150 -15.71 -3.99 -3.22
N VAL A 151 -15.08 -4.61 -4.21
CA VAL A 151 -15.15 -4.20 -5.62
C VAL A 151 -16.04 -5.19 -6.36
N THR A 152 -17.10 -4.68 -6.97
CA THR A 152 -18.06 -5.48 -7.74
C THR A 152 -17.95 -5.16 -9.23
N LEU A 153 -17.74 -6.18 -10.07
CA LEU A 153 -17.83 -6.06 -11.52
C LEU A 153 -19.31 -5.95 -11.90
N THR A 154 -19.75 -4.79 -12.38
CA THR A 154 -21.16 -4.48 -12.67
C THR A 154 -21.50 -4.57 -14.15
N HIS A 155 -20.53 -4.33 -15.02
CA HIS A 155 -20.68 -4.43 -16.47
C HIS A 155 -19.48 -5.15 -17.07
N SER A 156 -19.70 -5.94 -18.08
CA SER A 156 -18.66 -6.58 -18.87
C SER A 156 -19.09 -6.70 -20.32
N GLY A 157 -18.12 -6.65 -21.22
CA GLY A 157 -18.35 -6.90 -22.64
C GLY A 157 -17.03 -7.20 -23.33
N TYR A 158 -17.07 -8.11 -24.28
CA TYR A 158 -15.92 -8.53 -25.06
C TYR A 158 -16.32 -8.95 -26.47
N THR A 159 -15.38 -8.91 -27.39
CA THR A 159 -15.54 -9.45 -28.76
C THR A 159 -14.89 -10.84 -28.78
N PRO A 160 -15.68 -11.93 -28.96
CA PRO A 160 -15.13 -13.27 -29.04
C PRO A 160 -14.24 -13.43 -30.27
N PRO A 161 -13.30 -14.38 -30.28
CA PRO A 161 -12.55 -14.72 -31.47
C PRO A 161 -13.51 -15.22 -32.55
N PRO A 162 -13.33 -14.81 -33.80
CA PRO A 162 -14.25 -15.16 -34.86
C PRO A 162 -14.25 -16.66 -35.12
N PRO A 163 -15.41 -17.26 -35.31
CA PRO A 163 -15.53 -18.69 -35.58
C PRO A 163 -14.90 -19.12 -36.90
N PHE A 164 -14.55 -18.26 -37.83
CA PHE A 164 -13.96 -18.61 -39.14
C PHE A 164 -13.24 -17.42 -39.83
N GLY A 165 -12.29 -16.78 -39.13
CA GLY A 165 -11.35 -15.85 -39.81
C GLY A 165 -11.91 -14.52 -40.32
N TRP A 166 -13.13 -14.14 -39.97
CA TRP A 166 -13.82 -12.94 -40.49
C TRP A 166 -13.52 -11.65 -39.74
N SER A 167 -12.93 -11.72 -38.60
CA SER A 167 -12.46 -10.53 -37.85
C SER A 167 -11.02 -10.73 -37.41
N LYS A 168 -10.14 -9.79 -37.76
CA LYS A 168 -8.73 -9.80 -37.32
C LYS A 168 -8.57 -9.47 -35.84
N TRP A 169 -9.66 -9.18 -35.11
CA TRP A 169 -9.58 -8.53 -33.82
C TRP A 169 -10.56 -9.14 -32.80
N SER A 170 -10.03 -9.69 -31.75
CA SER A 170 -10.78 -10.17 -30.58
C SER A 170 -10.28 -9.49 -29.32
N THR A 171 -11.09 -9.46 -28.29
CA THR A 171 -10.69 -8.98 -26.96
C THR A 171 -9.64 -9.90 -26.36
N SER A 172 -8.63 -9.30 -25.75
CA SER A 172 -7.57 -9.98 -25.02
C SER A 172 -7.64 -9.67 -23.53
N ALA A 173 -6.95 -10.47 -22.71
CA ALA A 173 -6.80 -10.17 -21.29
C ALA A 173 -6.05 -8.83 -21.04
N ALA A 174 -5.21 -8.41 -21.98
CA ALA A 174 -4.51 -7.13 -21.90
C ALA A 174 -5.47 -5.94 -21.99
N ASP A 175 -6.54 -6.04 -22.81
CA ASP A 175 -7.56 -4.98 -22.88
C ASP A 175 -8.18 -4.74 -21.51
N PHE A 176 -8.53 -5.80 -20.79
CA PHE A 176 -9.06 -5.68 -19.43
C PHE A 176 -8.02 -5.18 -18.44
N ARG A 177 -6.76 -5.64 -18.52
CA ARG A 177 -5.68 -5.15 -17.63
C ARG A 177 -5.41 -3.67 -17.79
N HIS A 178 -5.58 -3.13 -18.98
CA HIS A 178 -5.37 -1.70 -19.23
C HIS A 178 -6.62 -0.85 -18.95
N LEU A 179 -7.82 -1.38 -19.17
CA LEU A 179 -9.07 -0.68 -18.89
C LEU A 179 -9.43 -0.61 -17.40
N THR A 180 -9.20 -1.70 -16.67
CA THR A 180 -9.59 -1.84 -15.26
C THR A 180 -9.05 -0.71 -14.37
N PRO A 181 -7.78 -0.27 -14.46
CA PRO A 181 -7.27 0.82 -13.62
C PRO A 181 -7.99 2.15 -13.85
N LEU A 182 -8.35 2.48 -15.09
CA LEU A 182 -9.09 3.71 -15.44
C LEU A 182 -10.47 3.72 -14.77
N VAL A 183 -11.20 2.62 -14.94
CA VAL A 183 -12.56 2.46 -14.39
C VAL A 183 -12.52 2.44 -12.86
N LEU A 184 -11.61 1.64 -12.28
CA LEU A 184 -11.49 1.49 -10.83
C LEU A 184 -11.12 2.79 -10.13
N MET A 185 -10.11 3.50 -10.63
CA MET A 185 -9.68 4.75 -10.01
C MET A 185 -10.73 5.85 -10.17
N THR A 186 -11.50 5.85 -11.26
CA THR A 186 -12.65 6.74 -11.43
C THR A 186 -13.75 6.41 -10.42
N ALA A 187 -14.06 5.13 -10.21
CA ALA A 187 -15.01 4.68 -9.18
C ALA A 187 -14.52 5.07 -7.77
N LEU A 188 -13.24 4.84 -7.47
CA LEU A 188 -12.63 5.18 -6.19
C LEU A 188 -12.66 6.70 -5.92
N ARG A 189 -12.39 7.52 -6.94
CA ARG A 189 -12.49 8.99 -6.84
C ARG A 189 -13.92 9.44 -6.51
N ARG A 190 -14.93 8.77 -7.07
CA ARG A 190 -16.34 9.05 -6.77
C ARG A 190 -16.75 8.59 -5.35
N ALA A 191 -16.18 7.49 -4.88
CA ALA A 191 -16.37 6.99 -3.51
C ALA A 191 -15.68 7.89 -2.48
N GLY A 192 -14.57 8.54 -2.87
CA GLY A 192 -13.66 9.21 -1.95
C GLY A 192 -12.90 8.20 -1.09
N THR A 193 -11.79 8.63 -0.51
CA THR A 193 -11.03 7.83 0.46
C THR A 193 -10.66 8.64 1.69
N GLN A 194 -10.45 7.94 2.79
CA GLN A 194 -9.92 8.49 4.02
C GLN A 194 -8.64 7.76 4.40
N VAL A 195 -7.63 8.51 4.85
CA VAL A 195 -6.33 7.97 5.25
C VAL A 195 -6.38 7.56 6.72
N TYR A 196 -5.83 6.39 7.00
CA TYR A 196 -5.70 5.82 8.33
C TYR A 196 -4.24 5.57 8.63
N GLU A 197 -3.81 5.94 9.85
CA GLU A 197 -2.47 5.66 10.36
C GLU A 197 -2.47 4.46 11.30
N PRO A 198 -1.38 3.67 11.35
CA PRO A 198 -1.26 2.57 12.29
C PRO A 198 -1.02 3.10 13.71
N ILE A 199 -1.76 2.55 14.65
CA ILE A 199 -1.62 2.80 16.09
C ILE A 199 -1.03 1.56 16.73
N HIS A 200 -0.01 1.77 17.54
CA HIS A 200 0.59 0.74 18.37
C HIS A 200 0.07 0.81 19.78
N ARG A 201 -0.15 -0.34 20.38
CA ARG A 201 -0.32 -0.46 21.81
C ARG A 201 1.04 -0.28 22.46
N LEU A 202 1.10 0.69 23.35
CA LEU A 202 2.27 1.06 24.13
C LEU A 202 2.18 0.41 25.51
N ARG A 203 3.27 -0.21 25.94
CA ARG A 203 3.48 -0.62 27.32
C ARG A 203 4.84 -0.09 27.78
N LEU A 204 4.81 0.77 28.78
CA LEU A 204 5.96 1.52 29.26
C LEU A 204 6.13 1.28 30.78
N ASP A 205 7.26 0.72 31.20
CA ASP A 205 7.64 0.56 32.60
C ASP A 205 8.83 1.48 32.90
N VAL A 206 8.63 2.43 33.79
CA VAL A 206 9.65 3.46 34.13
C VAL A 206 9.79 3.62 35.64
N PRO A 207 10.95 4.08 36.14
CA PRO A 207 11.07 4.44 37.56
C PRO A 207 10.00 5.46 37.94
N ALA A 208 9.37 5.26 39.13
CA ALA A 208 8.24 6.07 39.56
C ALA A 208 8.56 7.57 39.67
N ASP A 209 9.80 7.88 40.03
CA ASP A 209 10.31 9.28 40.12
C ASP A 209 10.55 9.94 38.78
N THR A 210 10.68 9.18 37.67
CA THR A 210 10.88 9.70 36.32
C THR A 210 9.60 9.80 35.50
N PHE A 211 8.50 9.19 35.94
CA PHE A 211 7.23 9.17 35.23
C PHE A 211 6.74 10.60 34.86
N GLY A 212 6.86 11.54 35.80
CA GLY A 212 6.50 12.93 35.55
C GLY A 212 7.29 13.61 34.42
N LEU A 213 8.51 13.15 34.13
CA LEU A 213 9.34 13.64 33.04
C LEU A 213 8.93 13.03 31.67
N VAL A 214 8.39 11.83 31.70
CA VAL A 214 7.97 11.09 30.49
C VAL A 214 6.61 11.57 29.97
N LEU A 215 5.69 11.99 30.83
CA LEU A 215 4.36 12.45 30.44
C LEU A 215 4.33 13.56 29.38
N PRO A 216 5.15 14.64 29.48
CA PRO A 216 5.21 15.68 28.43
C PRO A 216 5.70 15.14 27.09
N LEU A 217 6.63 14.17 27.11
CA LEU A 217 7.10 13.49 25.90
C LEU A 217 5.96 12.70 25.25
N LEU A 218 5.23 11.87 25.99
CA LEU A 218 4.09 11.12 25.48
C LEU A 218 3.04 12.05 24.86
N ALA A 219 2.72 13.16 25.54
CA ALA A 219 1.77 14.14 25.02
C ALA A 219 2.24 14.79 23.70
N ARG A 220 3.52 15.15 23.60
CA ARG A 220 4.11 15.70 22.38
C ARG A 220 4.09 14.71 21.21
N LEU A 221 4.26 13.43 21.51
CA LEU A 221 4.21 12.34 20.54
C LEU A 221 2.77 11.90 20.19
N ALA A 222 1.77 12.63 20.69
CA ALA A 222 0.36 12.31 20.50
C ALA A 222 -0.01 10.91 21.02
N ALA A 223 0.76 10.36 21.96
CA ALA A 223 0.40 9.15 22.66
C ALA A 223 -0.76 9.42 23.61
N VAL A 224 -1.61 8.42 23.80
CA VAL A 224 -2.76 8.47 24.70
C VAL A 224 -2.49 7.45 25.83
N PRO A 225 -1.77 7.85 26.90
CA PRO A 225 -1.52 6.96 28.02
C PRO A 225 -2.80 6.69 28.80
N GLY A 226 -2.97 5.45 29.24
CA GLY A 226 -3.98 5.07 30.21
C GLY A 226 -3.59 5.46 31.63
N ALA A 227 -4.34 4.97 32.62
CA ALA A 227 -4.04 5.23 34.02
C ALA A 227 -2.70 4.57 34.43
N PRO A 228 -1.79 5.31 35.09
CA PRO A 228 -0.54 4.76 35.58
C PRO A 228 -0.78 3.75 36.68
N GLN A 229 -0.05 2.66 36.65
CA GLN A 229 -0.14 1.57 37.66
C GLN A 229 1.17 1.51 38.46
N PRO A 230 1.22 1.99 39.70
CA PRO A 230 2.41 1.89 40.54
C PRO A 230 2.78 0.42 40.80
N ARG A 231 4.06 0.09 40.66
CA ARG A 231 4.64 -1.24 40.91
C ARG A 231 5.92 -1.12 41.75
N GLY A 232 5.77 -0.90 43.07
CA GLY A 232 6.93 -0.69 43.93
C GLY A 232 7.72 0.57 43.55
N SER A 233 8.95 0.40 43.09
CA SER A 233 9.81 1.49 42.65
C SER A 233 9.57 1.92 41.18
N SER A 234 8.73 1.21 40.42
CA SER A 234 8.40 1.52 39.05
C SER A 234 6.93 1.91 38.84
N CYS A 235 6.62 2.43 37.68
CA CYS A 235 5.30 2.79 37.23
C CYS A 235 5.06 2.21 35.85
N LEU A 236 4.07 1.34 35.69
CA LEU A 236 3.62 0.79 34.44
C LEU A 236 2.54 1.68 33.83
N VAL A 237 2.69 2.03 32.55
CA VAL A 237 1.68 2.74 31.76
C VAL A 237 1.40 1.96 30.48
N GLU A 238 0.14 1.67 30.24
CA GLU A 238 -0.34 1.14 28.97
C GLU A 238 -1.09 2.24 28.22
N GLY A 239 -1.07 2.21 26.90
CA GLY A 239 -1.74 3.24 26.11
C GLY A 239 -1.59 3.00 24.61
N ASP A 240 -1.88 4.04 23.85
CA ASP A 240 -1.80 4.04 22.39
C ASP A 240 -0.79 5.08 21.91
N ILE A 241 -0.04 4.77 20.86
CA ILE A 241 0.88 5.69 20.22
C ILE A 241 0.81 5.54 18.68
N PRO A 242 0.82 6.64 17.89
CA PRO A 242 1.00 6.54 16.46
C PRO A 242 2.33 5.87 16.12
N ALA A 243 2.32 4.87 15.23
CA ALA A 243 3.53 4.11 14.89
C ALA A 243 4.67 5.01 14.40
N ALA A 244 4.36 6.13 13.73
CA ALA A 244 5.34 7.12 13.30
C ALA A 244 6.14 7.77 14.45
N ARG A 245 5.66 7.67 15.69
CA ARG A 245 6.25 8.32 16.86
C ARG A 245 7.00 7.36 17.79
N VAL A 246 6.88 6.07 17.54
CA VAL A 246 7.52 5.04 18.39
C VAL A 246 9.03 5.23 18.42
N HIS A 247 9.66 5.38 17.25
CA HIS A 247 11.11 5.56 17.16
C HIS A 247 11.61 6.81 17.92
N GLU A 248 10.88 7.92 17.83
CA GLU A 248 11.23 9.13 18.58
C GLU A 248 11.12 8.91 20.10
N LEU A 249 10.12 8.12 20.54
CA LEU A 249 10.00 7.72 21.93
C LEU A 249 11.18 6.86 22.38
N GLU A 250 11.54 5.83 21.59
CA GLU A 250 12.69 4.94 21.86
C GLU A 250 13.99 5.71 22.04
N GLN A 251 14.24 6.71 21.19
CA GLN A 251 15.46 7.53 21.25
C GLN A 251 15.53 8.43 22.49
N GLN A 252 14.39 8.98 22.94
CA GLN A 252 14.38 9.97 24.03
C GLN A 252 14.16 9.34 25.41
N LEU A 253 13.53 8.18 25.48
CA LEU A 253 13.20 7.51 26.72
C LEU A 253 14.42 7.24 27.62
N PRO A 254 15.55 6.71 27.13
CA PRO A 254 16.71 6.44 27.99
C PRO A 254 17.24 7.68 28.72
N GLY A 255 17.26 8.84 28.03
CA GLY A 255 17.70 10.11 28.62
C GLY A 255 16.81 10.60 29.75
N LEU A 256 15.52 10.31 29.72
CA LEU A 256 14.54 10.70 30.75
C LEU A 256 14.47 9.72 31.93
N THR A 257 14.78 8.45 31.67
CA THR A 257 14.64 7.34 32.62
C THR A 257 15.99 6.81 33.14
N ARG A 258 17.08 7.51 32.89
CA ARG A 258 18.43 7.06 33.25
C ARG A 258 18.81 5.69 32.67
N GLY A 259 18.21 5.34 31.54
CA GLY A 259 18.40 4.03 30.89
C GLY A 259 17.60 2.88 31.51
N GLU A 260 16.78 3.12 32.55
CA GLU A 260 16.01 2.07 33.24
C GLU A 260 14.59 1.88 32.63
N GLY A 261 14.15 2.75 31.74
CA GLY A 261 12.84 2.65 31.07
C GLY A 261 12.77 1.50 30.08
N VAL A 262 11.74 0.67 30.21
CA VAL A 262 11.45 -0.43 29.29
C VAL A 262 10.22 -0.08 28.46
N LEU A 263 10.38 -0.13 27.13
CA LEU A 263 9.32 0.14 26.16
C LEU A 263 9.01 -1.14 25.38
N ASP A 264 7.73 -1.48 25.31
CA ASP A 264 7.20 -2.50 24.42
C ASP A 264 6.07 -1.90 23.58
N CYS A 265 6.13 -2.08 22.27
CA CYS A 265 5.17 -1.55 21.31
C CYS A 265 4.76 -2.62 20.30
N ALA A 266 3.46 -2.83 20.14
CA ALA A 266 2.91 -3.76 19.16
C ALA A 266 1.81 -3.09 18.34
N PHE A 267 1.70 -3.44 17.06
CA PHE A 267 0.58 -2.98 16.23
C PHE A 267 -0.75 -3.40 16.85
N ASP A 268 -1.69 -2.48 16.95
CA ASP A 268 -3.04 -2.74 17.47
C ASP A 268 -4.10 -2.55 16.38
N ARG A 269 -4.17 -1.37 15.78
CA ARG A 269 -5.21 -1.02 14.80
C ARG A 269 -4.79 0.13 13.88
N TYR A 270 -5.62 0.34 12.86
CA TYR A 270 -5.58 1.56 12.07
C TYR A 270 -6.63 2.56 12.58
N GLN A 271 -6.23 3.82 12.72
CA GLN A 271 -7.10 4.93 13.14
C GLN A 271 -7.11 6.03 12.08
N VAL A 272 -8.27 6.66 11.89
CA VAL A 272 -8.40 7.76 10.95
C VAL A 272 -7.47 8.92 11.33
N VAL A 273 -6.73 9.41 10.35
CA VAL A 273 -5.89 10.61 10.54
C VAL A 273 -6.78 11.83 10.69
N ARG A 274 -6.58 12.57 11.77
CA ARG A 274 -7.33 13.81 12.03
C ARG A 274 -6.81 14.93 11.13
N GLY A 275 -7.70 15.58 10.40
CA GLY A 275 -7.36 16.66 9.48
C GLY A 275 -6.91 16.15 8.10
N ARG A 276 -5.93 16.83 7.49
CA ARG A 276 -5.42 16.43 6.18
C ARG A 276 -4.42 15.28 6.33
N GLY A 277 -4.83 14.11 5.87
CA GLY A 277 -3.95 12.93 5.90
C GLY A 277 -2.68 13.10 5.07
N PRO A 278 -1.62 12.35 5.39
CA PRO A 278 -0.40 12.36 4.61
C PRO A 278 -0.66 11.83 3.20
N VAL A 279 -0.03 12.47 2.22
CA VAL A 279 -0.12 12.11 0.80
C VAL A 279 1.28 11.75 0.32
N ARG A 280 1.38 10.69 -0.45
CA ARG A 280 2.60 10.36 -1.16
C ARG A 280 2.35 10.26 -2.67
N PRO A 281 3.33 10.60 -3.51
CA PRO A 281 3.18 10.42 -4.95
C PRO A 281 3.05 8.92 -5.28
N ARG A 282 2.24 8.63 -6.29
CA ARG A 282 2.13 7.26 -6.83
C ARG A 282 3.47 6.83 -7.46
N SER A 283 3.75 5.55 -7.37
CA SER A 283 4.93 4.93 -7.98
C SER A 283 4.66 4.37 -9.38
N ASP A 284 3.40 4.36 -9.82
CA ASP A 284 2.94 3.96 -11.14
C ASP A 284 2.39 5.16 -11.95
N HIS A 285 2.07 4.92 -13.22
CA HIS A 285 1.38 5.90 -14.05
C HIS A 285 -0.06 6.06 -13.60
N ASN A 286 -0.39 7.26 -13.10
CA ASN A 286 -1.68 7.54 -12.48
C ASN A 286 -2.85 7.40 -13.48
N PRO A 287 -3.74 6.41 -13.31
CA PRO A 287 -4.88 6.22 -14.21
C PRO A 287 -5.88 7.41 -14.18
N LEU A 288 -5.86 8.25 -13.15
CA LEU A 288 -6.65 9.48 -13.08
C LEU A 288 -6.11 10.57 -14.03
N ASN A 289 -4.85 10.49 -14.43
CA ASN A 289 -4.30 11.26 -15.54
C ASN A 289 -4.39 10.41 -16.83
N ARG A 290 -5.62 10.33 -17.38
CA ARG A 290 -5.95 9.45 -18.51
C ARG A 290 -4.97 9.58 -19.69
N LYS A 291 -4.61 10.81 -20.06
CA LYS A 291 -3.72 11.05 -21.20
C LYS A 291 -2.33 10.43 -20.99
N GLU A 292 -1.73 10.66 -19.85
CA GLU A 292 -0.41 10.12 -19.48
C GLU A 292 -0.45 8.58 -19.38
N TYR A 293 -1.47 8.06 -18.73
CA TYR A 293 -1.68 6.62 -18.60
C TYR A 293 -1.83 5.94 -19.97
N LEU A 294 -2.63 6.48 -20.89
CA LEU A 294 -2.81 5.91 -22.22
C LEU A 294 -1.53 5.98 -23.07
N LEU A 295 -0.76 7.05 -22.98
CA LEU A 295 0.56 7.13 -23.62
C LEU A 295 1.49 6.03 -23.12
N TYR A 296 1.55 5.82 -21.81
CA TYR A 296 2.36 4.74 -21.23
C TYR A 296 1.95 3.36 -21.72
N VAL A 297 0.64 3.06 -21.72
CA VAL A 297 0.11 1.78 -22.20
C VAL A 297 0.44 1.57 -23.68
N GLN A 298 0.28 2.59 -24.52
CA GLN A 298 0.60 2.52 -25.95
C GLN A 298 2.09 2.26 -26.21
N HIS A 299 2.99 2.88 -25.47
CA HIS A 299 4.42 2.61 -25.57
C HIS A 299 4.81 1.18 -25.17
N ARG A 300 4.15 0.59 -24.20
CA ARG A 300 4.36 -0.83 -23.82
C ARG A 300 3.83 -1.81 -24.88
N VAL A 301 2.72 -1.50 -25.50
CA VAL A 301 2.14 -2.35 -26.57
C VAL A 301 2.91 -2.20 -27.89
N ALA A 302 3.52 -1.04 -28.13
CA ALA A 302 4.36 -0.75 -29.30
C ALA A 302 5.84 -1.15 -29.11
N GLY A 303 6.18 -1.97 -28.09
CA GLY A 303 7.56 -2.37 -27.76
C GLY A 303 8.50 -2.50 -28.95
N PRO A 304 9.80 -2.34 -28.80
CA PRO A 304 10.73 -2.21 -29.93
C PRO A 304 10.53 -3.37 -30.90
N ARG A 305 10.08 -3.05 -32.10
CA ARG A 305 10.16 -3.96 -33.24
C ARG A 305 11.65 -4.07 -33.55
N GLY A 306 12.31 -5.11 -32.96
CA GLY A 306 13.63 -5.54 -33.38
C GLY A 306 13.62 -6.11 -34.76
#